data_014ca0ade9c3df7a375824d74bf441f5
#
_entry.id   014ca0ade9c3df7a375824d74bf441f5
#
_cell.length_a   1.000
_cell.length_b   1.000
_cell.length_c   1.000
_cell.angle_alpha   90.00
_cell.angle_beta   90.00
_cell.angle_gamma   90.00
#
_symmetry.space_group_name_H-M   'P 1'
#
loop_
_entity.id
_entity.type
_entity.pdbx_description
1 polymer ?
#
loop_
_entity_poly.entity_id
_entity_poly.type
_entity_poly.pdbx_seq_one_letter_code
_entity_poly.pdbx_strand_id
1 'polypeptide(L)'
;MSRLESQSHQYTQYEDIDKEQLQKDIEEAKATIGEATQEDFEHLLKMERWGRMFTFSGYFLVAIISLDELMAGGMNPFIFWPFAILAALLISTGNVGRWANVTHPILHGAYDKVPNIPAKYTKKHFANGSRRWLDWLDWIHPKAWMYEHNIMHHYHLGEADDPDNVERNMQWLIQSKTPMWARKLFVYIFAGTWKFTYYAPNTLRILQNKKLK
;
A
#
# COMPACT_ATOMS: atom_id res chain seq x y z
N MET A 1 -18.88 -24.62 20.82
CA MET A 1 -18.88 -23.15 20.80
C MET A 1 -18.37 -22.70 19.47
N SER A 2 -19.17 -22.01 18.68
CA SER A 2 -18.79 -21.58 17.34
C SER A 2 -17.84 -20.36 17.44
N ARG A 3 -16.96 -20.20 16.45
CA ARG A 3 -16.02 -19.07 16.37
C ARG A 3 -16.75 -17.70 16.34
N LEU A 4 -18.03 -17.70 15.97
CA LEU A 4 -18.91 -16.53 15.97
C LEU A 4 -19.30 -16.10 17.39
N GLU A 5 -19.47 -17.06 18.32
CA GLU A 5 -19.72 -16.77 19.75
C GLU A 5 -18.46 -16.21 20.43
N SER A 6 -17.25 -16.61 20.00
CA SER A 6 -16.01 -16.02 20.51
C SER A 6 -15.78 -14.60 20.00
N GLN A 7 -16.24 -14.27 18.80
CA GLN A 7 -16.17 -12.89 18.28
C GLN A 7 -17.19 -11.96 18.96
N SER A 8 -18.40 -12.45 19.27
CA SER A 8 -19.36 -11.64 20.02
C SER A 8 -18.87 -11.32 21.44
N HIS A 9 -18.14 -12.23 22.08
CA HIS A 9 -17.49 -11.97 23.37
C HIS A 9 -16.34 -10.96 23.28
N GLN A 10 -15.66 -10.87 22.16
CA GLN A 10 -14.57 -9.91 21.97
C GLN A 10 -15.09 -8.47 21.80
N TYR A 11 -16.27 -8.28 21.20
CA TYR A 11 -16.91 -6.96 21.07
C TYR A 11 -17.51 -6.42 22.38
N THR A 12 -17.93 -7.27 23.29
CA THR A 12 -18.44 -6.86 24.62
C THR A 12 -17.33 -6.29 25.52
N GLN A 13 -16.06 -6.61 25.28
CA GLN A 13 -14.95 -6.04 26.04
C GLN A 13 -14.71 -4.54 25.80
N TYR A 14 -15.29 -3.95 24.76
CA TYR A 14 -15.17 -2.53 24.45
C TYR A 14 -16.32 -1.67 24.97
N GLU A 15 -17.37 -2.26 25.54
CA GLU A 15 -18.52 -1.54 26.12
C GLU A 15 -18.13 -0.79 27.41
N ASP A 16 -17.09 -1.27 28.12
CA ASP A 16 -16.58 -0.66 29.36
C ASP A 16 -15.54 0.44 29.13
N ILE A 17 -15.24 0.80 27.88
CA ILE A 17 -14.28 1.88 27.59
C ILE A 17 -14.94 3.22 27.89
N ASP A 18 -14.30 4.00 28.76
CA ASP A 18 -14.64 5.40 28.98
C ASP A 18 -14.29 6.21 27.70
N LYS A 19 -15.32 6.43 26.90
CA LYS A 19 -15.17 7.11 25.59
C LYS A 19 -14.79 8.58 25.78
N GLU A 20 -15.19 9.23 26.87
CA GLU A 20 -14.84 10.61 27.13
C GLU A 20 -13.36 10.73 27.53
N GLN A 21 -12.87 9.81 28.34
CA GLN A 21 -11.45 9.77 28.68
C GLN A 21 -10.60 9.44 27.47
N LEU A 22 -10.98 8.44 26.68
CA LEU A 22 -10.29 8.08 25.43
C LEU A 22 -10.22 9.27 24.45
N GLN A 23 -11.32 10.04 24.33
CA GLN A 23 -11.34 11.24 23.49
C GLN A 23 -10.32 12.28 23.97
N LYS A 24 -10.26 12.52 25.29
CA LYS A 24 -9.27 13.44 25.88
C LYS A 24 -7.83 12.98 25.64
N ASP A 25 -7.55 11.70 25.85
CA ASP A 25 -6.23 11.11 25.63
C ASP A 25 -5.80 11.24 24.17
N ILE A 26 -6.74 11.06 23.22
CA ILE A 26 -6.48 11.26 21.80
C ILE A 26 -6.20 12.74 21.48
N GLU A 27 -6.94 13.66 22.07
CA GLU A 27 -6.74 15.11 21.88
C GLU A 27 -5.40 15.57 22.45
N GLU A 28 -5.01 15.10 23.64
CA GLU A 28 -3.69 15.35 24.22
C GLU A 28 -2.57 14.79 23.34
N ALA A 29 -2.71 13.55 22.86
CA ALA A 29 -1.73 12.96 21.95
C ALA A 29 -1.59 13.77 20.67
N LYS A 30 -2.69 14.21 20.06
CA LYS A 30 -2.68 15.07 18.87
C LYS A 30 -2.00 16.42 19.14
N ALA A 31 -2.27 17.03 20.30
CA ALA A 31 -1.64 18.29 20.68
C ALA A 31 -0.11 18.16 20.88
N THR A 32 0.35 16.99 21.37
CA THR A 32 1.76 16.70 21.56
C THR A 32 2.50 16.45 20.25
N ILE A 33 1.86 15.74 19.31
CA ILE A 33 2.45 15.41 17.98
C ILE A 33 2.52 16.67 17.11
N GLY A 34 1.49 17.51 17.14
CA GLY A 34 1.40 18.69 16.30
C GLY A 34 1.08 18.38 14.82
N GLU A 35 1.24 19.39 13.98
CA GLU A 35 1.07 19.27 12.51
C GLU A 35 2.44 19.06 11.84
N ALA A 36 2.41 18.49 10.63
CA ALA A 36 3.63 18.27 9.84
C ALA A 36 4.37 19.59 9.57
N THR A 37 5.67 19.57 9.76
CA THR A 37 6.59 20.70 9.67
C THR A 37 7.40 20.68 8.36
N GLN A 38 8.21 21.71 8.14
CA GLN A 38 9.17 21.74 7.06
C GLN A 38 10.22 20.61 7.18
N GLU A 39 10.60 20.25 8.41
CA GLU A 39 11.55 19.17 8.69
C GLU A 39 10.98 17.81 8.27
N ASP A 40 9.69 17.57 8.54
CA ASP A 40 8.98 16.36 8.08
C ASP A 40 8.94 16.28 6.55
N PHE A 41 8.73 17.42 5.89
CA PHE A 41 8.79 17.47 4.43
C PHE A 41 10.19 17.20 3.86
N GLU A 42 11.24 17.70 4.50
CA GLU A 42 12.62 17.37 4.13
C GLU A 42 12.93 15.90 4.32
N HIS A 43 12.39 15.29 5.39
CA HIS A 43 12.48 13.84 5.59
C HIS A 43 11.77 13.07 4.46
N LEU A 44 10.56 13.48 4.09
CA LEU A 44 9.84 12.91 2.93
C LEU A 44 10.71 12.92 1.67
N LEU A 45 11.38 14.05 1.38
CA LEU A 45 12.27 14.17 0.23
C LEU A 45 13.49 13.24 0.29
N LYS A 46 14.02 12.96 1.50
CA LYS A 46 15.08 11.96 1.70
C LYS A 46 14.56 10.56 1.37
N MET A 47 13.37 10.20 1.86
CA MET A 47 12.74 8.92 1.58
C MET A 47 12.44 8.74 0.08
N GLU A 48 11.96 9.79 -0.58
CA GLU A 48 11.73 9.75 -2.03
C GLU A 48 13.05 9.51 -2.80
N ARG A 49 14.11 10.23 -2.47
CA ARG A 49 15.44 10.07 -3.10
C ARG A 49 15.99 8.66 -2.86
N TRP A 50 15.90 8.18 -1.63
CA TRP A 50 16.32 6.84 -1.27
C TRP A 50 15.57 5.78 -2.12
N GLY A 51 14.26 5.83 -2.15
CA GLY A 51 13.46 4.89 -2.93
C GLY A 51 13.75 4.95 -4.43
N ARG A 52 13.94 6.16 -4.99
CA ARG A 52 14.34 6.33 -6.39
C ARG A 52 15.72 5.74 -6.67
N MET A 53 16.68 5.95 -5.78
CA MET A 53 18.04 5.39 -5.92
C MET A 53 17.98 3.86 -6.02
N PHE A 54 17.25 3.20 -5.12
CA PHE A 54 17.08 1.75 -5.18
C PHE A 54 16.42 1.29 -6.48
N THR A 55 15.33 1.91 -6.87
CA THR A 55 14.61 1.58 -8.10
C THR A 55 15.51 1.75 -9.35
N PHE A 56 16.22 2.88 -9.46
CA PHE A 56 17.11 3.13 -10.60
C PHE A 56 18.32 2.20 -10.62
N SER A 57 18.92 1.88 -9.46
CA SER A 57 20.00 0.90 -9.38
C SER A 57 19.54 -0.47 -9.85
N GLY A 58 18.33 -0.89 -9.50
CA GLY A 58 17.76 -2.14 -9.98
C GLY A 58 17.52 -2.13 -11.50
N TYR A 59 16.95 -1.06 -12.06
CA TYR A 59 16.78 -0.94 -13.52
C TYR A 59 18.12 -0.87 -14.25
N PHE A 60 19.14 -0.24 -13.66
CA PHE A 60 20.49 -0.23 -14.22
C PHE A 60 21.08 -1.64 -14.33
N LEU A 61 20.91 -2.46 -13.28
CA LEU A 61 21.30 -3.88 -13.33
C LEU A 61 20.52 -4.66 -14.41
N VAL A 62 19.22 -4.44 -14.52
CA VAL A 62 18.42 -5.06 -15.60
C VAL A 62 18.96 -4.67 -16.97
N ALA A 63 19.31 -3.40 -17.17
CA ALA A 63 19.89 -2.94 -18.43
C ALA A 63 21.25 -3.62 -18.74
N ILE A 64 22.13 -3.75 -17.74
CA ILE A 64 23.41 -4.49 -17.91
C ILE A 64 23.18 -5.92 -18.32
N ILE A 65 22.30 -6.65 -17.61
CA ILE A 65 21.96 -8.05 -17.91
C ILE A 65 21.40 -8.17 -19.33
N SER A 66 20.49 -7.27 -19.69
CA SER A 66 19.84 -7.28 -21.02
C SER A 66 20.82 -6.99 -22.15
N LEU A 67 21.77 -6.07 -21.93
CA LEU A 67 22.82 -5.75 -22.91
C LEU A 67 23.79 -6.92 -23.10
N ASP A 68 24.18 -7.61 -22.03
CA ASP A 68 25.04 -8.79 -22.09
C ASP A 68 24.37 -9.92 -22.88
N GLU A 69 23.09 -10.17 -22.59
CA GLU A 69 22.28 -11.17 -23.31
C GLU A 69 22.21 -10.87 -24.82
N LEU A 70 22.04 -9.59 -25.16
CA LEU A 70 21.89 -9.15 -26.55
C LEU A 70 23.24 -9.14 -27.32
N MET A 71 24.33 -8.74 -26.66
CA MET A 71 25.61 -8.47 -27.35
C MET A 71 26.65 -9.58 -27.21
N ALA A 72 26.64 -10.31 -26.10
CA ALA A 72 27.62 -11.33 -25.76
C ALA A 72 27.10 -12.77 -25.83
N GLY A 73 25.83 -12.94 -26.20
CA GLY A 73 25.22 -14.28 -26.30
C GLY A 73 24.79 -14.88 -24.97
N GLY A 74 24.72 -14.06 -23.93
CA GLY A 74 24.18 -14.42 -22.65
C GLY A 74 25.21 -14.68 -21.53
N MET A 75 24.82 -14.25 -20.36
CA MET A 75 25.61 -14.38 -19.14
C MET A 75 25.54 -15.81 -18.60
N ASN A 76 26.69 -16.28 -18.04
CA ASN A 76 26.67 -17.56 -17.33
C ASN A 76 25.54 -17.58 -16.29
N PRO A 77 24.69 -18.63 -16.23
CA PRO A 77 23.55 -18.72 -15.31
C PRO A 77 23.89 -18.50 -13.84
N PHE A 78 25.09 -18.92 -13.40
CA PHE A 78 25.57 -18.71 -12.02
C PHE A 78 25.84 -17.21 -11.71
N ILE A 79 26.03 -16.38 -12.73
CA ILE A 79 26.17 -14.92 -12.60
C ILE A 79 24.84 -14.25 -12.86
N PHE A 80 24.12 -14.65 -13.90
CA PHE A 80 22.82 -14.10 -14.28
C PHE A 80 21.81 -14.08 -13.14
N TRP A 81 21.57 -15.22 -12.50
CA TRP A 81 20.53 -15.32 -11.47
C TRP A 81 20.78 -14.46 -10.24
N PRO A 82 21.99 -14.43 -9.64
CA PRO A 82 22.27 -13.49 -8.56
C PRO A 82 22.03 -12.03 -8.90
N PHE A 83 22.45 -11.59 -10.10
CA PHE A 83 22.20 -10.21 -10.56
C PHE A 83 20.72 -9.94 -10.83
N ALA A 84 19.99 -10.86 -11.44
CA ALA A 84 18.56 -10.74 -11.68
C ALA A 84 17.76 -10.66 -10.36
N ILE A 85 18.11 -11.50 -9.39
CA ILE A 85 17.50 -11.47 -8.06
C ILE A 85 17.83 -10.15 -7.35
N LEU A 86 19.08 -9.71 -7.39
CA LEU A 86 19.46 -8.42 -6.80
C LEU A 86 18.72 -7.25 -7.45
N ALA A 87 18.60 -7.23 -8.77
CA ALA A 87 17.84 -6.22 -9.49
C ALA A 87 16.35 -6.21 -9.06
N ALA A 88 15.74 -7.38 -8.97
CA ALA A 88 14.36 -7.52 -8.52
C ALA A 88 14.17 -7.02 -7.07
N LEU A 89 15.09 -7.35 -6.16
CA LEU A 89 15.07 -6.88 -4.78
C LEU A 89 15.23 -5.36 -4.69
N LEU A 90 16.15 -4.77 -5.45
CA LEU A 90 16.35 -3.32 -5.48
C LEU A 90 15.13 -2.58 -6.00
N ILE A 91 14.55 -3.03 -7.11
CA ILE A 91 13.32 -2.44 -7.68
C ILE A 91 12.17 -2.57 -6.69
N SER A 92 11.98 -3.76 -6.12
CA SER A 92 10.90 -4.02 -5.15
C SER A 92 11.05 -3.14 -3.90
N THR A 93 12.25 -3.10 -3.31
CA THR A 93 12.54 -2.29 -2.12
C THR A 93 12.29 -0.80 -2.39
N GLY A 94 12.77 -0.29 -3.52
CA GLY A 94 12.54 1.11 -3.90
C GLY A 94 11.07 1.45 -4.13
N ASN A 95 10.33 0.56 -4.79
CA ASN A 95 8.91 0.76 -5.07
C ASN A 95 8.06 0.67 -3.79
N VAL A 96 8.28 -0.34 -2.95
CA VAL A 96 7.56 -0.50 -1.68
C VAL A 96 7.89 0.65 -0.73
N GLY A 97 9.16 1.05 -0.62
CA GLY A 97 9.57 2.17 0.21
C GLY A 97 8.94 3.49 -0.23
N ARG A 98 8.87 3.77 -1.54
CA ARG A 98 8.17 4.96 -2.06
C ARG A 98 6.67 4.89 -1.84
N TRP A 99 6.08 3.71 -2.02
CA TRP A 99 4.66 3.51 -1.76
C TRP A 99 4.33 3.81 -0.30
N ALA A 100 4.97 3.11 0.63
CA ALA A 100 4.64 3.19 2.06
C ALA A 100 5.01 4.54 2.69
N ASN A 101 6.18 5.10 2.36
CA ASN A 101 6.72 6.26 3.08
C ASN A 101 6.57 7.59 2.33
N VAL A 102 6.17 7.58 1.06
CA VAL A 102 6.01 8.82 0.27
C VAL A 102 4.58 8.94 -0.25
N THR A 103 4.14 7.99 -1.05
CA THR A 103 2.84 8.05 -1.74
C THR A 103 1.68 8.01 -0.75
N HIS A 104 1.71 7.07 0.16
CA HIS A 104 0.66 6.82 1.14
C HIS A 104 0.38 8.05 2.03
N PRO A 105 1.36 8.61 2.76
CA PRO A 105 1.10 9.79 3.60
C PRO A 105 0.72 11.04 2.79
N ILE A 106 1.25 11.24 1.59
CA ILE A 106 0.81 12.35 0.73
C ILE A 106 -0.67 12.21 0.37
N LEU A 107 -1.12 11.02 0.00
CA LEU A 107 -2.52 10.78 -0.37
C LEU A 107 -3.48 10.85 0.83
N HIS A 108 -2.98 10.69 2.05
CA HIS A 108 -3.72 11.04 3.27
C HIS A 108 -3.80 12.55 3.52
N GLY A 109 -2.99 13.35 2.85
CA GLY A 109 -2.92 14.80 3.04
C GLY A 109 -2.05 15.22 4.23
N ALA A 110 -1.15 14.33 4.71
CA ALA A 110 -0.29 14.60 5.85
C ALA A 110 0.54 15.88 5.70
N TYR A 111 0.92 16.21 4.48
CA TYR A 111 1.77 17.37 4.17
C TYR A 111 1.00 18.59 3.65
N ASP A 112 -0.33 18.53 3.48
CA ASP A 112 -1.12 19.60 2.86
C ASP A 112 -1.03 20.93 3.64
N LYS A 113 -0.73 20.88 4.93
CA LYS A 113 -0.61 22.03 5.82
C LYS A 113 0.81 22.57 5.98
N VAL A 114 1.82 21.90 5.45
CA VAL A 114 3.21 22.36 5.53
C VAL A 114 3.35 23.69 4.76
N PRO A 115 3.86 24.75 5.40
CA PRO A 115 4.01 26.05 4.73
C PRO A 115 4.85 25.96 3.46
N ASN A 116 4.41 26.59 2.39
CA ASN A 116 5.12 26.68 1.10
C ASN A 116 5.44 25.32 0.44
N ILE A 117 4.71 24.26 0.78
CA ILE A 117 4.91 22.97 0.13
C ILE A 117 4.66 23.08 -1.38
N PRO A 118 5.52 22.51 -2.24
CA PRO A 118 5.24 22.45 -3.67
C PRO A 118 3.96 21.66 -3.96
N ALA A 119 3.08 22.20 -4.78
CA ALA A 119 1.76 21.64 -5.07
C ALA A 119 1.79 20.15 -5.43
N LYS A 120 2.85 19.68 -6.10
CA LYS A 120 3.06 18.28 -6.47
C LYS A 120 3.11 17.30 -5.29
N TYR A 121 3.31 17.77 -4.06
CA TYR A 121 3.33 16.96 -2.84
C TYR A 121 2.04 17.10 -2.02
N THR A 122 1.03 17.76 -2.55
CA THR A 122 -0.29 17.83 -1.91
C THR A 122 -1.19 16.70 -2.41
N LYS A 123 -2.09 16.24 -1.56
CA LYS A 123 -3.11 15.23 -1.88
C LYS A 123 -3.86 15.54 -3.19
N LYS A 124 -4.14 16.81 -3.45
CA LYS A 124 -4.88 17.25 -4.63
C LYS A 124 -4.12 17.08 -5.95
N HIS A 125 -2.80 17.24 -5.92
CA HIS A 125 -1.98 17.35 -7.15
C HIS A 125 -1.00 16.18 -7.34
N PHE A 126 -0.74 15.41 -6.29
CA PHE A 126 0.15 14.25 -6.37
C PHE A 126 -0.38 13.23 -7.38
N ALA A 127 0.52 12.67 -8.18
CA ALA A 127 0.22 11.68 -9.21
C ALA A 127 -0.88 12.10 -10.21
N ASN A 128 -1.07 13.40 -10.44
CA ASN A 128 -2.06 13.93 -11.37
C ASN A 128 -1.45 14.27 -12.74
N GLY A 129 -2.24 14.12 -13.82
CA GLY A 129 -1.80 14.41 -15.19
C GLY A 129 -0.58 13.59 -15.61
N SER A 130 0.40 14.23 -16.24
CA SER A 130 1.66 13.61 -16.68
C SER A 130 2.52 13.07 -15.52
N ARG A 131 2.37 13.68 -14.34
CA ARG A 131 3.06 13.21 -13.13
C ARG A 131 2.61 11.84 -12.66
N ARG A 132 1.47 11.34 -13.13
CA ARG A 132 0.97 9.99 -12.90
C ARG A 132 2.07 8.93 -13.10
N TRP A 133 2.90 9.10 -14.11
CA TRP A 133 3.96 8.16 -14.47
C TRP A 133 5.23 8.30 -13.62
N LEU A 134 5.43 9.45 -12.99
CA LEU A 134 6.61 9.74 -12.17
C LEU A 134 6.36 9.47 -10.68
N ASP A 135 5.18 9.84 -10.21
CA ASP A 135 4.86 9.81 -8.78
C ASP A 135 4.20 8.49 -8.36
N TRP A 136 3.45 7.88 -9.27
CA TRP A 136 2.66 6.68 -9.01
C TRP A 136 3.14 5.53 -9.86
N LEU A 137 3.89 4.61 -9.27
CA LEU A 137 4.44 3.44 -9.98
C LEU A 137 3.46 2.27 -10.07
N ASP A 138 2.21 2.50 -9.67
CA ASP A 138 1.15 1.53 -9.75
C ASP A 138 0.23 1.79 -10.95
N TRP A 139 -0.38 0.74 -11.48
CA TRP A 139 -1.37 0.83 -12.54
C TRP A 139 -2.79 1.12 -12.02
N ILE A 140 -3.04 0.98 -10.70
CA ILE A 140 -4.29 1.34 -10.05
C ILE A 140 -4.51 2.85 -10.14
N HIS A 141 -5.76 3.28 -10.29
CA HIS A 141 -6.05 4.70 -10.43
C HIS A 141 -5.94 5.43 -9.08
N PRO A 142 -5.11 6.50 -8.94
CA PRO A 142 -4.86 7.15 -7.65
C PRO A 142 -6.11 7.65 -6.92
N LYS A 143 -7.06 8.26 -7.65
CA LYS A 143 -8.32 8.75 -7.06
C LYS A 143 -9.24 7.63 -6.56
N ALA A 144 -9.22 6.48 -7.25
CA ALA A 144 -9.98 5.32 -6.81
C ALA A 144 -9.38 4.77 -5.53
N TRP A 145 -8.06 4.62 -5.50
CA TRP A 145 -7.35 4.18 -4.32
C TRP A 145 -7.59 5.11 -3.12
N MET A 146 -7.49 6.43 -3.31
CA MET A 146 -7.77 7.39 -2.23
C MET A 146 -9.18 7.24 -1.67
N TYR A 147 -10.16 7.00 -2.52
CA TYR A 147 -11.53 6.81 -2.06
C TYR A 147 -11.69 5.50 -1.28
N GLU A 148 -11.22 4.40 -1.86
CA GLU A 148 -11.25 3.07 -1.25
C GLU A 148 -10.53 3.09 0.11
N HIS A 149 -9.30 3.56 0.12
CA HIS A 149 -8.44 3.52 1.28
C HIS A 149 -8.84 4.55 2.35
N ASN A 150 -8.96 5.83 1.97
CA ASN A 150 -9.17 6.90 2.95
C ASN A 150 -10.62 7.01 3.43
N ILE A 151 -11.60 6.52 2.67
CA ILE A 151 -13.02 6.64 3.03
C ILE A 151 -13.59 5.28 3.43
N MET A 152 -13.45 4.26 2.57
CA MET A 152 -14.09 2.98 2.85
C MET A 152 -13.32 2.16 3.89
N HIS A 153 -11.98 2.07 3.76
CA HIS A 153 -11.17 1.31 4.71
C HIS A 153 -11.04 2.02 6.06
N HIS A 154 -10.53 3.26 6.09
CA HIS A 154 -10.25 3.94 7.36
C HIS A 154 -11.48 4.27 8.22
N TYR A 155 -12.65 4.52 7.60
CA TYR A 155 -13.88 4.77 8.37
C TYR A 155 -14.67 3.51 8.71
N HIS A 156 -14.35 2.37 8.09
CA HIS A 156 -15.04 1.10 8.28
C HIS A 156 -14.08 -0.04 8.65
N LEU A 157 -12.93 0.30 9.22
CA LEU A 157 -11.85 -0.65 9.53
C LEU A 157 -12.35 -1.87 10.31
N GLY A 158 -12.26 -3.04 9.68
CA GLY A 158 -12.72 -4.31 10.25
C GLY A 158 -14.23 -4.54 10.19
N GLU A 159 -15.01 -3.58 9.70
CA GLU A 159 -16.46 -3.71 9.51
C GLU A 159 -16.82 -4.52 8.24
N ALA A 160 -18.11 -4.70 8.06
CA ALA A 160 -18.67 -5.42 6.92
C ALA A 160 -18.37 -4.76 5.57
N ASP A 161 -18.29 -3.44 5.56
CA ASP A 161 -18.12 -2.63 4.36
C ASP A 161 -16.65 -2.26 4.10
N ASP A 162 -15.72 -2.72 4.96
CA ASP A 162 -14.30 -2.59 4.76
C ASP A 162 -13.84 -3.43 3.55
N PRO A 163 -13.40 -2.78 2.45
CA PRO A 163 -12.93 -3.51 1.27
C PRO A 163 -11.68 -4.35 1.54
N ASP A 164 -10.89 -3.98 2.56
CA ASP A 164 -9.65 -4.67 2.93
C ASP A 164 -9.87 -5.75 4.02
N ASN A 165 -11.11 -6.05 4.39
CA ASN A 165 -11.43 -7.14 5.30
C ASN A 165 -11.26 -8.51 4.62
N VAL A 166 -10.01 -8.95 4.53
CA VAL A 166 -9.60 -10.18 3.84
C VAL A 166 -10.22 -11.41 4.47
N GLU A 167 -10.34 -11.46 5.80
CA GLU A 167 -10.91 -12.60 6.50
C GLU A 167 -12.35 -12.86 6.05
N ARG A 168 -13.15 -11.83 5.95
CA ARG A 168 -14.52 -11.91 5.47
C ARG A 168 -14.58 -12.26 3.98
N ASN A 169 -13.80 -11.60 3.18
CA ASN A 169 -13.77 -11.80 1.73
C ASN A 169 -13.27 -13.21 1.36
N MET A 170 -12.47 -13.84 2.23
CA MET A 170 -11.92 -15.19 2.08
C MET A 170 -12.63 -16.25 2.93
N GLN A 171 -13.78 -15.93 3.52
CA GLN A 171 -14.49 -16.84 4.41
C GLN A 171 -14.89 -18.15 3.71
N TRP A 172 -15.20 -18.10 2.41
CA TRP A 172 -15.43 -19.27 1.58
C TRP A 172 -14.25 -20.27 1.59
N LEU A 173 -13.01 -19.78 1.61
CA LEU A 173 -11.81 -20.61 1.69
C LEU A 173 -11.65 -21.19 3.10
N ILE A 174 -11.91 -20.39 4.14
CA ILE A 174 -11.85 -20.84 5.55
C ILE A 174 -12.87 -21.95 5.81
N GLN A 175 -14.07 -21.82 5.26
CA GLN A 175 -15.16 -22.78 5.41
C GLN A 175 -15.09 -23.96 4.44
N SER A 176 -14.20 -23.93 3.46
CA SER A 176 -14.10 -25.00 2.46
C SER A 176 -13.63 -26.32 3.09
N LYS A 177 -14.10 -27.43 2.50
CA LYS A 177 -13.62 -28.77 2.86
C LYS A 177 -12.27 -29.13 2.21
N THR A 178 -11.67 -28.19 1.50
CA THR A 178 -10.36 -28.35 0.84
C THR A 178 -9.27 -28.67 1.86
N PRO A 179 -8.39 -29.64 1.60
CA PRO A 179 -7.30 -29.99 2.49
C PRO A 179 -6.42 -28.77 2.85
N MET A 180 -5.91 -28.73 4.09
CA MET A 180 -5.16 -27.58 4.60
C MET A 180 -3.95 -27.19 3.71
N TRP A 181 -3.23 -28.18 3.16
CA TRP A 181 -2.11 -27.91 2.28
C TRP A 181 -2.51 -27.16 1.01
N ALA A 182 -3.66 -27.51 0.41
CA ALA A 182 -4.17 -26.84 -0.78
C ALA A 182 -4.68 -25.42 -0.46
N ARG A 183 -5.31 -25.23 0.71
CA ARG A 183 -5.67 -23.88 1.18
C ARG A 183 -4.44 -23.00 1.40
N LYS A 184 -3.35 -23.55 1.99
CA LYS A 184 -2.09 -22.83 2.14
C LYS A 184 -1.48 -22.47 0.78
N LEU A 185 -1.43 -23.41 -0.16
CA LEU A 185 -0.95 -23.16 -1.52
C LEU A 185 -1.74 -22.05 -2.20
N PHE A 186 -3.08 -22.09 -2.09
CA PHE A 186 -3.94 -21.03 -2.60
C PHE A 186 -3.57 -19.66 -1.99
N VAL A 187 -3.37 -19.58 -0.67
CA VAL A 187 -2.99 -18.34 0.00
C VAL A 187 -1.64 -17.81 -0.52
N TYR A 188 -0.65 -18.66 -0.72
CA TYR A 188 0.65 -18.24 -1.29
C TYR A 188 0.51 -17.71 -2.73
N ILE A 189 -0.24 -18.42 -3.59
CA ILE A 189 -0.50 -17.96 -4.95
C ILE A 189 -1.28 -16.64 -4.92
N PHE A 190 -2.30 -16.55 -4.09
CA PHE A 190 -3.12 -15.36 -3.93
C PHE A 190 -2.29 -14.18 -3.43
N ALA A 191 -1.42 -14.38 -2.43
CA ALA A 191 -0.53 -13.35 -1.95
C ALA A 191 0.43 -12.84 -3.04
N GLY A 192 0.99 -13.73 -3.85
CA GLY A 192 1.83 -13.36 -4.99
C GLY A 192 1.08 -12.64 -6.13
N THR A 193 -0.21 -12.89 -6.26
CA THR A 193 -1.06 -12.29 -7.30
C THR A 193 -2.05 -11.25 -6.75
N TRP A 194 -1.99 -10.95 -5.45
CA TRP A 194 -2.89 -10.07 -4.70
C TRP A 194 -3.30 -8.80 -5.45
N LYS A 195 -2.33 -8.14 -6.01
CA LYS A 195 -2.50 -6.88 -6.73
C LYS A 195 -3.46 -7.00 -7.93
N PHE A 196 -3.43 -8.13 -8.61
CA PHE A 196 -4.22 -8.38 -9.81
C PHE A 196 -5.57 -9.06 -9.50
N THR A 197 -5.55 -9.97 -8.53
CA THR A 197 -6.70 -10.85 -8.28
C THR A 197 -7.70 -10.28 -7.28
N TYR A 198 -7.25 -9.39 -6.40
CA TYR A 198 -8.08 -8.81 -5.35
C TYR A 198 -8.15 -7.29 -5.43
N TYR A 199 -6.99 -6.63 -5.32
CA TYR A 199 -6.92 -5.19 -5.12
C TYR A 199 -7.41 -4.39 -6.34
N ALA A 200 -6.95 -4.73 -7.52
CA ALA A 200 -7.36 -4.03 -8.74
C ALA A 200 -8.85 -4.20 -9.09
N PRO A 201 -9.45 -5.41 -9.00
CA PRO A 201 -10.88 -5.56 -9.18
C PRO A 201 -11.72 -4.77 -8.17
N ASN A 202 -11.31 -4.68 -6.91
CA ASN A 202 -11.99 -3.87 -5.91
C ASN A 202 -11.95 -2.38 -6.26
N THR A 203 -10.77 -1.86 -6.54
CA THR A 203 -10.59 -0.46 -6.94
C THR A 203 -11.37 -0.12 -8.20
N LEU A 204 -11.40 -1.03 -9.19
CA LEU A 204 -12.21 -0.87 -10.41
C LEU A 204 -13.71 -0.84 -10.11
N ARG A 205 -14.20 -1.71 -9.23
CA ARG A 205 -15.60 -1.74 -8.81
C ARG A 205 -16.02 -0.40 -8.18
N ILE A 206 -15.16 0.17 -7.35
CA ILE A 206 -15.38 1.47 -6.73
C ILE A 206 -15.47 2.59 -7.77
N LEU A 207 -14.59 2.59 -8.77
CA LEU A 207 -14.64 3.54 -9.89
C LEU A 207 -15.93 3.43 -10.69
N GLN A 208 -16.43 2.21 -10.89
CA GLN A 208 -17.66 1.96 -11.64
C GLN A 208 -18.91 2.35 -10.86
N ASN A 209 -18.96 2.04 -9.56
CA ASN A 209 -20.11 2.31 -8.70
C ASN A 209 -20.24 3.78 -8.29
N LYS A 210 -19.12 4.49 -8.19
CA LYS A 210 -19.11 5.94 -8.07
C LYS A 210 -18.69 6.52 -9.40
N LYS A 211 -19.62 7.16 -10.07
CA LYS A 211 -19.29 8.17 -11.08
C LYS A 211 -18.50 9.22 -10.31
N LEU A 212 -17.19 9.03 -10.21
CA LEU A 212 -16.27 10.02 -9.67
C LEU A 212 -16.30 11.21 -10.63
N LYS A 213 -17.28 12.09 -10.40
CA LYS A 213 -17.42 13.36 -11.08
C LYS A 213 -16.24 14.26 -10.75
#